data_ba65164d18209b9c6d6c31f71a6f6d9d
#
_entry.id   ba65164d18209b9c6d6c31f71a6f6d9d
#
_cell.length_a   1.000
_cell.length_b   1.000
_cell.length_c   1.000
_cell.angle_alpha   90.00
_cell.angle_beta   90.00
_cell.angle_gamma   90.00
#
_symmetry.space_group_name_H-M   'P 1'
#
loop_
_entity.id
_entity.type
_entity.pdbx_description
1 polymer ?
#
loop_
_entity_poly.entity_id
_entity_poly.type
_entity_poly.pdbx_seq_one_letter_code
_entity_poly.pdbx_strand_id
1 'polypeptide(L)'
;MKLNLFLSFLGLFIAFSSSAQQLKWNDPLKNKAIQGRIATEELANYYRLPDQLKSQVRSPVWSLGTNSAGLYVDFKTDASAITIRYKVSGSLNMPHMPTTGVSGVDLYAKDDKGNWNWAFGNYNFTDTVTYTYQKLGENAHFTYRLYLPLYNTVEWLEIGVENDKNFKFEMEEGKPIVIYGTSIAQGACATRPGLAWSNMLGRAVPSPIINVAFSGNGRLEQPIINHINQVDAAVYILDCIPNLALTKDRTAHQLDSLLTNAVDEIRKRHPKTPIIITEHSSGFNKAIFNLDKNEEYRKSSAVAYAFVGRVAASGDKNLYLLTNKEIGLDINSTVDYAHPNDIGMLKIADAYQKLIAKILKK
;
A
#
# COMPACT_ATOMS: atom_id res chain seq x y z
N MET A 1 21.83 35.93 -76.12
CA MET A 1 21.72 34.52 -75.82
C MET A 1 22.05 34.37 -74.32
N LYS A 2 21.01 34.22 -73.42
CA LYS A 2 21.21 33.98 -72.02
C LYS A 2 20.87 32.53 -71.72
N LEU A 3 21.87 31.80 -71.28
CA LEU A 3 21.74 30.38 -70.85
C LEU A 3 21.25 30.27 -69.43
N ASN A 4 20.03 29.80 -69.23
CA ASN A 4 19.48 29.54 -67.89
C ASN A 4 19.90 28.13 -67.46
N LEU A 5 20.71 28.04 -66.41
CA LEU A 5 21.11 26.78 -65.80
C LEU A 5 20.04 26.43 -64.72
N PHE A 6 19.23 25.40 -64.92
CA PHE A 6 18.33 24.82 -63.99
C PHE A 6 19.10 23.84 -63.08
N LEU A 7 19.39 24.19 -61.85
CA LEU A 7 19.87 23.26 -60.82
C LEU A 7 18.68 22.51 -60.23
N SER A 8 18.53 21.22 -60.56
CA SER A 8 17.59 20.31 -59.90
C SER A 8 18.21 19.86 -58.58
N PHE A 9 17.68 20.33 -57.45
CA PHE A 9 17.97 19.81 -56.12
C PHE A 9 17.18 18.52 -55.91
N LEU A 10 17.83 17.38 -56.00
CA LEU A 10 17.27 16.07 -55.63
C LEU A 10 17.36 15.93 -54.12
N GLY A 11 16.27 16.26 -53.40
CA GLY A 11 16.17 16.07 -51.97
C GLY A 11 16.08 14.60 -51.61
N LEU A 12 17.14 14.06 -51.02
CA LEU A 12 17.18 12.70 -50.47
C LEU A 12 16.33 12.67 -49.20
N PHE A 13 15.06 12.26 -49.29
CA PHE A 13 14.24 11.95 -48.15
C PHE A 13 14.74 10.64 -47.51
N ILE A 14 15.55 10.76 -46.45
CA ILE A 14 15.86 9.62 -45.57
C ILE A 14 14.63 9.41 -44.70
N ALA A 15 13.78 8.48 -45.07
CA ALA A 15 12.70 7.99 -44.22
C ALA A 15 13.36 7.22 -43.05
N PHE A 16 13.46 7.84 -41.90
CA PHE A 16 13.70 7.12 -40.64
C PHE A 16 12.48 6.26 -40.38
N SER A 17 12.54 5.00 -40.79
CA SER A 17 11.60 3.99 -40.34
C SER A 17 11.86 3.81 -38.82
N SER A 18 11.09 4.51 -37.98
CA SER A 18 11.00 4.18 -36.60
C SER A 18 10.35 2.78 -36.53
N SER A 19 11.18 1.76 -36.49
CA SER A 19 10.71 0.41 -36.16
C SER A 19 10.12 0.51 -34.73
N ALA A 20 8.82 0.43 -34.63
CA ALA A 20 8.18 0.29 -33.31
C ALA A 20 8.78 -0.95 -32.67
N GLN A 21 9.58 -0.76 -31.64
CA GLN A 21 10.27 -1.84 -30.95
C GLN A 21 9.22 -2.79 -30.38
N GLN A 22 9.27 -4.04 -30.79
CA GLN A 22 8.29 -5.05 -30.37
C GLN A 22 8.50 -5.36 -28.88
N LEU A 23 7.44 -5.19 -28.08
CA LEU A 23 7.48 -5.47 -26.64
C LEU A 23 7.03 -6.90 -26.35
N LYS A 24 7.78 -7.57 -25.46
CA LYS A 24 7.36 -8.79 -24.79
C LYS A 24 6.54 -8.42 -23.56
N TRP A 25 5.30 -8.90 -23.49
CA TRP A 25 4.39 -8.64 -22.40
C TRP A 25 4.40 -9.76 -21.37
N ASN A 26 4.49 -9.39 -20.10
CA ASN A 26 4.55 -10.30 -18.98
C ASN A 26 3.37 -10.02 -18.05
N ASP A 27 2.52 -11.02 -17.84
CA ASP A 27 1.32 -10.94 -17.00
C ASP A 27 1.65 -11.46 -15.60
N PRO A 28 1.65 -10.59 -14.56
CA PRO A 28 2.01 -11.01 -13.21
C PRO A 28 0.95 -11.91 -12.56
N LEU A 29 -0.31 -11.82 -12.99
CA LEU A 29 -1.37 -12.67 -12.44
C LEU A 29 -1.22 -14.12 -12.92
N LYS A 30 -1.01 -14.32 -14.23
CA LYS A 30 -0.75 -15.66 -14.79
C LYS A 30 0.51 -16.31 -14.22
N ASN A 31 1.50 -15.50 -13.84
CA ASN A 31 2.75 -15.97 -13.24
C ASN A 31 2.68 -16.07 -11.71
N LYS A 32 1.51 -15.85 -11.08
CA LYS A 32 1.31 -15.88 -9.61
C LYS A 32 2.27 -14.95 -8.85
N ALA A 33 2.64 -13.83 -9.45
CA ALA A 33 3.65 -12.90 -8.95
C ALA A 33 3.07 -11.73 -8.14
N ILE A 34 1.77 -11.74 -7.84
CA ILE A 34 1.12 -10.71 -7.05
C ILE A 34 1.41 -10.93 -5.56
N GLN A 35 2.02 -9.94 -4.93
CA GLN A 35 2.38 -9.91 -3.52
C GLN A 35 1.59 -8.85 -2.76
N GLY A 36 1.72 -8.77 -1.44
CA GLY A 36 1.03 -7.78 -0.59
C GLY A 36 -0.35 -8.23 -0.08
N ARG A 37 -0.71 -9.49 -0.31
CA ARG A 37 -1.97 -10.11 0.16
C ARG A 37 -1.72 -11.48 0.77
N ILE A 38 -2.70 -11.98 1.52
CA ILE A 38 -2.67 -13.36 1.99
C ILE A 38 -2.87 -14.26 0.77
N ALA A 39 -1.82 -14.99 0.40
CA ALA A 39 -1.85 -15.88 -0.76
C ALA A 39 -2.80 -17.05 -0.48
N THR A 40 -3.78 -17.25 -1.36
CA THR A 40 -4.56 -18.47 -1.48
C THR A 40 -4.45 -18.97 -2.91
N GLU A 41 -4.51 -20.26 -3.15
CA GLU A 41 -4.39 -20.86 -4.50
C GLU A 41 -5.44 -20.34 -5.48
N GLU A 42 -6.54 -19.78 -4.97
CA GLU A 42 -7.74 -19.38 -5.71
C GLU A 42 -7.76 -17.93 -6.18
N LEU A 43 -6.76 -17.08 -5.79
CA LEU A 43 -6.77 -15.65 -6.16
C LEU A 43 -6.32 -15.44 -7.62
N ALA A 44 -7.25 -15.65 -8.55
CA ALA A 44 -7.08 -15.40 -9.99
C ALA A 44 -7.44 -13.93 -10.39
N ASN A 45 -7.24 -12.96 -9.49
CA ASN A 45 -7.56 -11.55 -9.67
C ASN A 45 -6.60 -10.65 -8.87
N TYR A 46 -6.77 -9.33 -8.94
CA TYR A 46 -5.99 -8.33 -8.21
C TYR A 46 -6.68 -7.88 -6.91
N TYR A 47 -7.48 -8.75 -6.29
CA TYR A 47 -8.15 -8.48 -5.01
C TYR A 47 -7.24 -8.80 -3.84
N ARG A 48 -7.53 -8.17 -2.70
CA ARG A 48 -6.86 -8.43 -1.43
C ARG A 48 -7.54 -9.51 -0.60
N LEU A 49 -8.84 -9.72 -0.83
CA LEU A 49 -9.63 -10.75 -0.15
C LEU A 49 -10.02 -11.87 -1.10
N PRO A 50 -9.98 -13.14 -0.66
CA PRO A 50 -10.46 -14.27 -1.43
C PRO A 50 -11.98 -14.32 -1.48
N ASP A 51 -12.54 -14.91 -2.53
CA ASP A 51 -13.99 -14.93 -2.80
C ASP A 51 -14.81 -15.58 -1.69
N GLN A 52 -14.24 -16.52 -0.93
CA GLN A 52 -14.92 -17.15 0.22
C GLN A 52 -15.32 -16.15 1.32
N LEU A 53 -14.61 -15.02 1.41
CA LEU A 53 -14.96 -13.98 2.38
C LEU A 53 -16.12 -13.10 1.94
N LYS A 54 -16.52 -13.12 0.68
CA LYS A 54 -17.59 -12.27 0.14
C LYS A 54 -18.89 -12.37 0.92
N SER A 55 -19.31 -13.58 1.30
CA SER A 55 -20.51 -13.83 2.09
C SER A 55 -20.33 -13.67 3.60
N GLN A 56 -19.09 -13.54 4.08
CA GLN A 56 -18.78 -13.49 5.51
C GLN A 56 -18.53 -12.06 6.02
N VAL A 57 -18.18 -11.14 5.12
CA VAL A 57 -17.89 -9.73 5.46
C VAL A 57 -19.01 -8.81 4.99
N ARG A 58 -19.09 -7.62 5.59
CA ARG A 58 -20.03 -6.59 5.13
C ARG A 58 -19.71 -6.16 3.69
N SER A 59 -20.75 -5.81 2.93
CA SER A 59 -20.60 -5.35 1.54
C SER A 59 -19.56 -4.24 1.34
N PRO A 60 -19.44 -3.19 2.21
CA PRO A 60 -18.39 -2.19 2.06
C PRO A 60 -16.97 -2.77 2.26
N VAL A 61 -16.79 -3.73 3.17
CA VAL A 61 -15.49 -4.41 3.37
C VAL A 61 -15.11 -5.21 2.13
N TRP A 62 -16.07 -5.95 1.57
CA TRP A 62 -15.85 -6.68 0.33
C TRP A 62 -15.47 -5.75 -0.82
N SER A 63 -16.26 -4.70 -1.05
CA SER A 63 -16.01 -3.72 -2.13
C SER A 63 -14.62 -3.10 -2.02
N LEU A 64 -14.19 -2.68 -0.81
CA LEU A 64 -12.85 -2.16 -0.57
C LEU A 64 -11.78 -3.25 -0.69
N GLY A 65 -12.11 -4.49 -0.36
CA GLY A 65 -11.25 -5.66 -0.49
C GLY A 65 -10.88 -5.99 -1.94
N THR A 66 -11.68 -5.54 -2.92
CA THR A 66 -11.36 -5.67 -4.35
C THR A 66 -10.35 -4.63 -4.83
N ASN A 67 -10.14 -3.52 -4.10
CA ASN A 67 -9.09 -2.56 -4.44
C ASN A 67 -7.71 -3.18 -4.26
N SER A 68 -6.76 -2.74 -5.10
CA SER A 68 -5.41 -3.30 -5.16
C SER A 68 -4.41 -2.65 -4.18
N ALA A 69 -4.89 -1.94 -3.14
CA ALA A 69 -4.08 -1.24 -2.16
C ALA A 69 -3.05 -2.16 -1.48
N GLY A 70 -1.79 -1.77 -1.49
CA GLY A 70 -0.71 -2.55 -0.89
C GLY A 70 -0.27 -3.77 -1.71
N LEU A 71 -0.94 -4.09 -2.82
CA LEU A 71 -0.44 -5.10 -3.75
C LEU A 71 0.76 -4.56 -4.52
N TYR A 72 1.71 -5.44 -4.78
CA TYR A 72 2.90 -5.12 -5.56
C TYR A 72 3.40 -6.32 -6.36
N VAL A 73 4.26 -6.03 -7.33
CA VAL A 73 4.94 -7.02 -8.17
C VAL A 73 6.43 -6.72 -8.17
N ASP A 74 7.24 -7.69 -7.81
CA ASP A 74 8.69 -7.62 -7.91
C ASP A 74 9.19 -8.35 -9.15
N PHE A 75 10.15 -7.76 -9.86
CA PHE A 75 10.74 -8.38 -11.04
C PHE A 75 12.15 -7.83 -11.31
N LYS A 76 12.92 -8.58 -12.11
CA LYS A 76 14.22 -8.17 -12.65
C LYS A 76 14.16 -8.10 -14.16
N THR A 77 14.84 -7.10 -14.72
CA THR A 77 15.04 -6.96 -16.16
C THR A 77 16.30 -6.15 -16.44
N ASP A 78 16.94 -6.42 -17.57
CA ASP A 78 18.05 -5.63 -18.15
C ASP A 78 17.56 -4.60 -19.17
N ALA A 79 16.24 -4.43 -19.30
CA ALA A 79 15.66 -3.44 -20.21
C ALA A 79 15.92 -2.00 -19.74
N SER A 80 16.24 -1.11 -20.66
CA SER A 80 16.38 0.33 -20.40
C SER A 80 15.06 1.08 -20.44
N ALA A 81 13.97 0.41 -20.87
CA ALA A 81 12.62 0.92 -20.87
C ALA A 81 11.63 -0.13 -20.42
N ILE A 82 10.64 0.30 -19.62
CA ILE A 82 9.56 -0.55 -19.12
C ILE A 82 8.24 0.17 -19.43
N THR A 83 7.29 -0.56 -20.01
CA THR A 83 5.92 -0.07 -20.23
C THR A 83 4.95 -0.90 -19.40
N ILE A 84 4.17 -0.23 -18.56
CA ILE A 84 3.06 -0.85 -17.81
C ILE A 84 1.77 -0.45 -18.48
N ARG A 85 0.90 -1.42 -18.79
CA ARG A 85 -0.47 -1.16 -19.22
C ARG A 85 -1.45 -1.95 -18.38
N TYR A 86 -2.56 -1.34 -18.03
CA TYR A 86 -3.57 -1.96 -17.19
C TYR A 86 -4.92 -1.28 -17.35
N LYS A 87 -5.96 -1.94 -16.83
CA LYS A 87 -7.29 -1.38 -16.73
C LYS A 87 -7.77 -1.43 -15.29
N VAL A 88 -8.55 -0.42 -14.91
CA VAL A 88 -9.21 -0.34 -13.60
C VAL A 88 -10.72 -0.25 -13.77
N SER A 89 -11.48 -0.75 -12.80
CA SER A 89 -12.95 -0.84 -12.89
C SER A 89 -13.68 0.41 -12.42
N GLY A 90 -13.07 1.22 -11.54
CA GLY A 90 -13.71 2.37 -10.88
C GLY A 90 -13.33 3.71 -11.49
N SER A 91 -13.84 4.80 -10.88
CA SER A 91 -13.46 6.17 -11.22
C SER A 91 -11.97 6.40 -11.02
N LEU A 92 -11.36 7.13 -11.95
CA LEU A 92 -9.90 7.34 -11.95
C LEU A 92 -9.42 8.24 -10.82
N ASN A 93 -10.29 9.08 -10.24
CA ASN A 93 -9.92 10.04 -9.19
C ASN A 93 -10.99 10.10 -8.07
N MET A 94 -10.62 10.74 -6.97
CA MET A 94 -11.49 11.08 -5.85
C MET A 94 -11.31 12.56 -5.48
N PRO A 95 -12.30 13.25 -4.87
CA PRO A 95 -12.21 14.69 -4.58
C PRO A 95 -11.01 15.10 -3.72
N HIS A 96 -10.49 14.19 -2.90
CA HIS A 96 -9.39 14.43 -1.94
C HIS A 96 -8.12 13.64 -2.25
N MET A 97 -8.09 12.94 -3.40
CA MET A 97 -6.92 12.19 -3.85
C MET A 97 -6.67 12.39 -5.35
N PRO A 98 -5.41 12.61 -5.78
CA PRO A 98 -5.10 12.69 -7.19
C PRO A 98 -5.26 11.34 -7.91
N THR A 99 -5.46 11.40 -9.22
CA THR A 99 -5.56 10.21 -10.08
C THR A 99 -4.37 9.26 -9.90
N THR A 100 -3.16 9.80 -9.73
CA THR A 100 -1.94 9.03 -9.48
C THR A 100 -1.97 8.21 -8.19
N GLY A 101 -2.67 8.66 -7.16
CA GLY A 101 -2.86 7.92 -5.91
C GLY A 101 -4.01 6.92 -6.01
N VAL A 102 -5.17 7.35 -6.56
CA VAL A 102 -6.37 6.51 -6.65
C VAL A 102 -6.16 5.35 -7.60
N SER A 103 -5.66 5.63 -8.82
CA SER A 103 -5.66 4.69 -9.94
C SER A 103 -4.29 4.46 -10.56
N GLY A 104 -3.25 5.19 -10.14
CA GLY A 104 -1.90 5.08 -10.68
C GLY A 104 -1.12 3.90 -10.14
N VAL A 105 -0.04 3.56 -10.82
CA VAL A 105 1.00 2.64 -10.38
C VAL A 105 2.29 3.39 -10.07
N ASP A 106 3.19 2.78 -9.31
CA ASP A 106 4.41 3.46 -8.87
C ASP A 106 5.59 2.49 -8.88
N LEU A 107 6.66 2.83 -9.60
CA LEU A 107 7.80 1.96 -9.81
C LEU A 107 9.02 2.40 -9.00
N TYR A 108 9.62 1.46 -8.31
CA TYR A 108 10.89 1.63 -7.59
C TYR A 108 11.90 0.60 -8.06
N ALA A 109 13.19 0.96 -7.98
CA ALA A 109 14.30 0.06 -8.23
C ALA A 109 15.16 -0.05 -6.97
N LYS A 110 15.47 -1.27 -6.53
CA LYS A 110 16.37 -1.58 -5.43
C LYS A 110 17.75 -1.92 -5.99
N ASP A 111 18.76 -1.14 -5.60
CA ASP A 111 20.14 -1.35 -6.01
C ASP A 111 20.82 -2.50 -5.25
N ASP A 112 22.04 -2.87 -5.65
CA ASP A 112 22.84 -3.94 -5.03
C ASP A 112 23.24 -3.63 -3.57
N LYS A 113 23.15 -2.37 -3.15
CA LYS A 113 23.39 -1.93 -1.77
C LYS A 113 22.11 -1.98 -0.92
N GLY A 114 20.99 -2.32 -1.53
CA GLY A 114 19.68 -2.38 -0.88
C GLY A 114 18.92 -1.04 -0.83
N ASN A 115 19.43 0.01 -1.48
CA ASN A 115 18.74 1.30 -1.50
C ASN A 115 17.63 1.30 -2.55
N TRP A 116 16.50 1.90 -2.19
CA TRP A 116 15.38 2.08 -3.10
C TRP A 116 15.47 3.43 -3.81
N ASN A 117 15.35 3.39 -5.13
CA ASN A 117 15.30 4.56 -6.01
C ASN A 117 13.93 4.62 -6.68
N TRP A 118 13.34 5.81 -6.76
CA TRP A 118 12.08 5.99 -7.47
C TRP A 118 12.31 6.18 -8.97
N ALA A 119 11.55 5.46 -9.79
CA ALA A 119 11.59 5.60 -11.24
C ALA A 119 10.48 6.57 -11.71
N PHE A 120 10.87 7.64 -12.40
CA PHE A 120 9.92 8.54 -13.04
C PHE A 120 9.38 7.93 -14.33
N GLY A 121 8.04 7.90 -14.48
CA GLY A 121 7.35 7.44 -15.69
C GLY A 121 6.36 8.47 -16.23
N ASN A 122 6.30 8.60 -17.56
CA ASN A 122 5.20 9.31 -18.23
C ASN A 122 3.95 8.43 -18.18
N TYR A 123 2.79 9.04 -17.98
CA TYR A 123 1.53 8.30 -17.86
C TYR A 123 0.41 8.91 -18.70
N ASN A 124 -0.52 8.06 -19.10
CA ASN A 124 -1.77 8.44 -19.74
C ASN A 124 -2.93 7.66 -19.14
N PHE A 125 -3.89 8.39 -18.59
CA PHE A 125 -5.11 7.83 -17.98
C PHE A 125 -6.27 7.87 -18.99
N THR A 126 -6.41 6.78 -19.72
CA THR A 126 -7.54 6.48 -20.62
C THR A 126 -8.19 5.16 -20.21
N ASP A 127 -9.02 4.54 -21.05
CA ASP A 127 -9.61 3.21 -20.80
C ASP A 127 -8.55 2.15 -20.50
N THR A 128 -7.42 2.23 -21.18
CA THR A 128 -6.19 1.51 -20.83
C THR A 128 -5.19 2.52 -20.28
N VAL A 129 -4.93 2.44 -18.99
CA VAL A 129 -3.91 3.28 -18.36
C VAL A 129 -2.53 2.77 -18.76
N THR A 130 -1.66 3.70 -19.11
CA THR A 130 -0.28 3.37 -19.54
C THR A 130 0.72 4.19 -18.77
N TYR A 131 1.78 3.56 -18.26
CA TYR A 131 2.98 4.19 -17.74
C TYR A 131 4.18 3.75 -18.56
N THR A 132 5.03 4.70 -18.94
CA THR A 132 6.26 4.43 -19.69
C THR A 132 7.45 4.98 -18.93
N TYR A 133 8.34 4.09 -18.51
CA TYR A 133 9.59 4.39 -17.85
C TYR A 133 10.71 4.24 -18.88
N GLN A 134 11.53 5.27 -19.04
CA GLN A 134 12.59 5.30 -20.04
C GLN A 134 13.92 5.71 -19.42
N LYS A 135 15.03 5.36 -20.08
CA LYS A 135 16.39 5.65 -19.62
C LYS A 135 16.65 5.12 -18.21
N LEU A 136 16.04 3.99 -17.88
CA LEU A 136 16.40 3.19 -16.73
C LEU A 136 17.82 2.67 -16.97
N GLY A 137 18.64 2.64 -15.93
CA GLY A 137 20.00 2.11 -16.06
C GLY A 137 19.97 0.67 -16.57
N GLU A 138 20.79 0.33 -17.56
CA GLU A 138 20.95 -1.05 -18.05
C GLU A 138 21.67 -1.88 -16.98
N ASN A 139 20.93 -2.30 -15.96
CA ASN A 139 21.47 -3.05 -14.86
C ASN A 139 20.51 -4.19 -14.46
N ALA A 140 20.83 -5.39 -14.91
CA ALA A 140 20.10 -6.63 -14.60
C ALA A 140 20.07 -6.98 -13.10
N HIS A 141 20.88 -6.30 -12.28
CA HIS A 141 20.94 -6.54 -10.83
C HIS A 141 19.85 -5.83 -10.03
N PHE A 142 19.19 -4.81 -10.61
CA PHE A 142 18.10 -4.13 -9.91
C PHE A 142 16.89 -5.04 -9.78
N THR A 143 16.31 -5.06 -8.57
CA THR A 143 14.96 -5.57 -8.35
C THR A 143 14.00 -4.40 -8.45
N TYR A 144 13.12 -4.43 -9.44
CA TYR A 144 12.04 -3.46 -9.58
C TYR A 144 10.85 -3.90 -8.75
N ARG A 145 10.20 -2.94 -8.08
CA ARG A 145 8.92 -3.12 -7.38
C ARG A 145 7.89 -2.17 -7.96
N LEU A 146 6.81 -2.74 -8.50
CA LEU A 146 5.66 -2.02 -9.02
C LEU A 146 4.52 -2.10 -7.99
N TYR A 147 4.19 -0.97 -7.37
CA TYR A 147 3.02 -0.83 -6.50
C TYR A 147 1.77 -0.57 -7.31
N LEU A 148 0.65 -1.19 -6.91
CA LEU A 148 -0.64 -1.09 -7.58
C LEU A 148 -1.53 0.01 -6.96
N PRO A 149 -2.63 0.41 -7.65
CA PRO A 149 -3.54 1.47 -7.22
C PRO A 149 -4.08 1.32 -5.80
N LEU A 150 -4.22 2.45 -5.07
CA LEU A 150 -4.68 2.45 -3.68
C LEU A 150 -6.20 2.36 -3.53
N TYR A 151 -6.96 2.96 -4.45
CA TYR A 151 -8.43 3.08 -4.34
C TYR A 151 -9.15 2.62 -5.61
N ASN A 152 -8.50 1.78 -6.40
CA ASN A 152 -9.14 1.18 -7.56
C ASN A 152 -8.83 -0.31 -7.66
N THR A 153 -9.67 -1.03 -8.37
CA THR A 153 -9.51 -2.44 -8.66
C THR A 153 -8.86 -2.60 -10.01
N VAL A 154 -7.71 -3.24 -10.08
CA VAL A 154 -7.07 -3.62 -11.34
C VAL A 154 -7.83 -4.81 -11.92
N GLU A 155 -8.27 -4.71 -13.19
CA GLU A 155 -8.92 -5.80 -13.92
C GLU A 155 -7.91 -6.71 -14.60
N TRP A 156 -6.89 -6.10 -15.22
CA TRP A 156 -5.74 -6.78 -15.81
C TRP A 156 -4.55 -5.84 -15.83
N LEU A 157 -3.34 -6.39 -15.87
CA LEU A 157 -2.09 -5.65 -15.94
C LEU A 157 -1.03 -6.46 -16.67
N GLU A 158 -0.23 -5.78 -17.49
CA GLU A 158 0.92 -6.35 -18.16
C GLU A 158 2.12 -5.43 -18.08
N ILE A 159 3.30 -6.04 -17.98
CA ILE A 159 4.60 -5.40 -17.94
C ILE A 159 5.33 -5.71 -19.24
N GLY A 160 5.58 -4.68 -20.07
CA GLY A 160 6.25 -4.77 -21.36
C GLY A 160 7.70 -4.33 -21.27
N VAL A 161 8.60 -5.14 -21.82
CA VAL A 161 10.00 -4.83 -22.04
C VAL A 161 10.37 -5.16 -23.48
N GLU A 162 11.51 -4.63 -24.00
CA GLU A 162 11.98 -4.98 -25.33
C GLU A 162 12.13 -6.50 -25.49
N ASN A 163 11.82 -7.02 -26.68
CA ASN A 163 11.66 -8.46 -26.93
C ASN A 163 12.96 -9.27 -26.73
N ASP A 164 14.11 -8.63 -26.88
CA ASP A 164 15.44 -9.21 -26.69
C ASP A 164 15.96 -9.13 -25.23
N LYS A 165 15.21 -8.48 -24.34
CA LYS A 165 15.60 -8.29 -22.93
C LYS A 165 15.11 -9.42 -22.03
N ASN A 166 15.91 -9.69 -20.99
CA ASN A 166 15.54 -10.64 -19.96
C ASN A 166 14.44 -10.06 -19.07
N PHE A 167 13.56 -10.92 -18.60
CA PHE A 167 12.53 -10.58 -17.64
C PHE A 167 12.23 -11.78 -16.73
N LYS A 168 12.21 -11.55 -15.42
CA LYS A 168 11.87 -12.58 -14.42
C LYS A 168 11.12 -11.95 -13.26
N PHE A 169 9.99 -12.53 -12.85
CA PHE A 169 9.34 -12.19 -11.60
C PHE A 169 10.15 -12.69 -10.41
N GLU A 170 10.12 -11.93 -9.32
CA GLU A 170 10.77 -12.24 -8.06
C GLU A 170 9.71 -12.27 -6.95
N MET A 171 9.91 -13.12 -5.96
CA MET A 171 9.05 -13.18 -4.77
C MET A 171 9.84 -12.77 -3.55
N GLU A 172 9.27 -11.93 -2.70
CA GLU A 172 9.87 -11.52 -1.43
C GLU A 172 9.73 -12.65 -0.42
N GLU A 173 10.78 -12.94 0.31
CA GLU A 173 10.83 -14.02 1.29
C GLU A 173 10.70 -13.48 2.72
N GLY A 174 10.37 -14.37 3.66
CA GLY A 174 10.31 -14.08 5.09
C GLY A 174 8.89 -13.96 5.65
N LYS A 175 8.83 -13.83 6.98
CA LYS A 175 7.54 -13.64 7.67
C LYS A 175 7.03 -12.23 7.43
N PRO A 176 5.78 -12.07 6.97
CA PRO A 176 5.25 -10.76 6.66
C PRO A 176 4.86 -9.97 7.91
N ILE A 177 4.78 -8.66 7.76
CA ILE A 177 4.05 -7.79 8.67
C ILE A 177 2.62 -7.68 8.11
N VAL A 178 1.64 -8.05 8.92
CA VAL A 178 0.23 -8.02 8.54
C VAL A 178 -0.43 -6.78 9.13
N ILE A 179 -1.02 -5.96 8.28
CA ILE A 179 -1.68 -4.70 8.66
C ILE A 179 -3.18 -4.86 8.47
N TYR A 180 -3.95 -4.81 9.56
CA TYR A 180 -5.40 -4.60 9.53
C TYR A 180 -5.69 -3.18 9.97
N GLY A 181 -6.36 -2.38 9.14
CA GLY A 181 -6.52 -0.96 9.42
C GLY A 181 -7.65 -0.27 8.66
N THR A 182 -7.57 1.04 8.66
CA THR A 182 -8.57 1.98 8.16
C THR A 182 -8.19 2.56 6.80
N SER A 183 -8.84 3.66 6.38
CA SER A 183 -8.42 4.47 5.21
C SER A 183 -6.96 4.91 5.28
N ILE A 184 -6.47 5.23 6.48
CA ILE A 184 -5.10 5.68 6.71
C ILE A 184 -4.11 4.56 6.32
N ALA A 185 -4.39 3.32 6.72
CA ALA A 185 -3.57 2.17 6.35
C ALA A 185 -3.80 1.69 4.91
N GLN A 186 -5.01 1.90 4.34
CA GLN A 186 -5.26 1.65 2.92
C GLN A 186 -4.45 2.60 2.02
N GLY A 187 -4.10 3.80 2.52
CA GLY A 187 -3.26 4.77 1.82
C GLY A 187 -3.96 6.06 1.39
N ALA A 188 -5.12 6.40 1.99
CA ALA A 188 -5.75 7.71 1.78
C ALA A 188 -4.91 8.79 2.46
N CYS A 189 -4.61 9.76 1.87
CA CYS A 189 -4.50 10.56 0.71
C CYS A 189 -3.06 10.65 0.18
N ALA A 190 -2.37 9.53 0.09
CA ALA A 190 -1.09 9.48 -0.56
C ALA A 190 -1.23 9.90 -2.04
N THR A 191 -0.30 10.72 -2.54
CA THR A 191 -0.37 11.23 -3.92
C THR A 191 -0.02 10.18 -4.97
N ARG A 192 0.63 9.08 -4.59
CA ARG A 192 0.95 7.91 -5.42
C ARG A 192 1.15 6.67 -4.55
N PRO A 193 0.97 5.45 -5.08
CA PRO A 193 0.98 4.23 -4.27
C PRO A 193 2.20 4.03 -3.39
N GLY A 194 3.39 4.30 -3.88
CA GLY A 194 4.62 4.14 -3.12
C GLY A 194 4.76 5.10 -1.93
N LEU A 195 3.95 6.15 -1.84
CA LEU A 195 3.93 7.09 -0.71
C LEU A 195 2.91 6.73 0.37
N ALA A 196 2.08 5.69 0.19
CA ALA A 196 1.30 5.13 1.30
C ALA A 196 2.26 4.62 2.39
N TRP A 197 1.97 4.92 3.66
CA TRP A 197 2.88 4.59 4.77
C TRP A 197 3.22 3.10 4.85
N SER A 198 2.26 2.22 4.56
CA SER A 198 2.49 0.77 4.53
C SER A 198 3.52 0.36 3.47
N ASN A 199 3.50 1.01 2.30
CA ASN A 199 4.44 0.77 1.22
C ASN A 199 5.82 1.38 1.49
N MET A 200 5.87 2.56 2.17
CA MET A 200 7.14 3.11 2.67
C MET A 200 7.76 2.19 3.73
N LEU A 201 6.95 1.69 4.68
CA LEU A 201 7.40 0.74 5.69
C LEU A 201 7.98 -0.53 5.03
N GLY A 202 7.31 -1.10 4.01
CA GLY A 202 7.78 -2.28 3.31
C GLY A 202 9.12 -2.08 2.57
N ARG A 203 9.48 -0.84 2.21
CA ARG A 203 10.82 -0.54 1.69
C ARG A 203 11.87 -0.32 2.79
N ALA A 204 11.44 -0.07 4.01
CA ALA A 204 12.31 0.26 5.14
C ALA A 204 12.62 -0.93 6.05
N VAL A 205 11.86 -2.02 5.95
CA VAL A 205 12.01 -3.22 6.80
C VAL A 205 12.26 -4.47 5.95
N PRO A 206 12.97 -5.48 6.47
CA PRO A 206 13.27 -6.71 5.73
C PRO A 206 12.12 -7.74 5.85
N SER A 207 10.89 -7.30 5.73
CA SER A 207 9.69 -8.16 5.86
C SER A 207 8.65 -7.76 4.82
N PRO A 208 8.05 -8.71 4.11
CA PRO A 208 6.92 -8.44 3.23
C PRO A 208 5.79 -7.73 3.98
N ILE A 209 5.07 -6.86 3.31
CA ILE A 209 3.87 -6.23 3.88
C ILE A 209 2.62 -6.85 3.29
N ILE A 210 1.68 -7.24 4.14
CA ILE A 210 0.33 -7.64 3.75
C ILE A 210 -0.63 -6.56 4.26
N ASN A 211 -1.33 -5.89 3.33
CA ASN A 211 -2.26 -4.80 3.66
C ASN A 211 -3.71 -5.28 3.58
N VAL A 212 -4.36 -5.41 4.74
CA VAL A 212 -5.77 -5.78 4.90
C VAL A 212 -6.53 -4.61 5.56
N ALA A 213 -6.42 -3.41 4.95
CA ALA A 213 -7.04 -2.20 5.45
C ALA A 213 -8.23 -1.77 4.58
N PHE A 214 -9.25 -1.19 5.24
CA PHE A 214 -10.52 -0.84 4.60
C PHE A 214 -11.00 0.54 5.05
N SER A 215 -11.10 1.47 4.12
CA SER A 215 -11.55 2.86 4.34
C SER A 215 -12.89 2.92 5.07
N GLY A 216 -12.93 3.57 6.26
CA GLY A 216 -14.14 3.64 7.11
C GLY A 216 -14.57 2.31 7.73
N ASN A 217 -13.87 1.20 7.45
CA ASN A 217 -14.30 -0.16 7.75
C ASN A 217 -13.25 -1.05 8.46
N GLY A 218 -12.18 -0.47 8.95
CA GLY A 218 -11.26 -1.15 9.85
C GLY A 218 -11.87 -1.27 11.26
N ARG A 219 -12.75 -2.27 11.51
CA ARG A 219 -13.59 -2.34 12.70
C ARG A 219 -13.38 -3.58 13.56
N LEU A 220 -12.23 -4.27 13.40
CA LEU A 220 -11.88 -5.49 14.14
C LEU A 220 -12.93 -6.62 13.97
N GLU A 221 -13.49 -6.75 12.76
CA GLU A 221 -14.50 -7.75 12.47
C GLU A 221 -13.92 -9.16 12.48
N GLN A 222 -14.64 -10.08 13.12
CA GLN A 222 -14.18 -11.46 13.31
C GLN A 222 -13.76 -12.18 12.02
N PRO A 223 -14.48 -12.08 10.88
CA PRO A 223 -14.05 -12.74 9.64
C PRO A 223 -12.69 -12.24 9.14
N ILE A 224 -12.37 -10.95 9.33
CA ILE A 224 -11.07 -10.39 8.94
C ILE A 224 -9.99 -10.80 9.95
N ILE A 225 -10.29 -10.79 11.26
CA ILE A 225 -9.36 -11.32 12.26
C ILE A 225 -9.03 -12.78 11.99
N ASN A 226 -10.02 -13.61 11.67
CA ASN A 226 -9.81 -15.02 11.31
C ASN A 226 -8.95 -15.17 10.06
N HIS A 227 -9.15 -14.28 9.08
CA HIS A 227 -8.38 -14.30 7.84
C HIS A 227 -6.91 -13.94 8.07
N ILE A 228 -6.62 -12.85 8.78
CA ILE A 228 -5.23 -12.46 9.08
C ILE A 228 -4.54 -13.45 10.00
N ASN A 229 -5.28 -14.09 10.90
CA ASN A 229 -4.78 -15.10 11.85
C ASN A 229 -4.28 -16.39 11.19
N GLN A 230 -4.53 -16.58 9.89
CA GLN A 230 -3.97 -17.72 9.11
C GLN A 230 -2.48 -17.52 8.79
N VAL A 231 -1.97 -16.31 8.89
CA VAL A 231 -0.60 -15.95 8.51
C VAL A 231 0.34 -16.07 9.71
N ASP A 232 1.45 -16.77 9.55
CA ASP A 232 2.54 -16.72 10.53
C ASP A 232 3.35 -15.43 10.33
N ALA A 233 2.88 -14.34 10.95
CA ALA A 233 3.42 -13.02 10.80
C ALA A 233 4.65 -12.76 11.68
N ALA A 234 5.54 -11.87 11.22
CA ALA A 234 6.58 -11.29 12.07
C ALA A 234 5.98 -10.29 13.09
N VAL A 235 4.96 -9.53 12.65
CA VAL A 235 4.24 -8.54 13.47
C VAL A 235 2.82 -8.41 12.93
N TYR A 236 1.81 -8.33 13.82
CA TYR A 236 0.47 -7.85 13.47
C TYR A 236 0.31 -6.39 13.84
N ILE A 237 -0.24 -5.59 12.96
CA ILE A 237 -0.60 -4.18 13.20
C ILE A 237 -2.12 -4.06 13.12
N LEU A 238 -2.75 -3.61 14.21
CA LEU A 238 -4.17 -3.32 14.28
C LEU A 238 -4.36 -1.80 14.36
N ASP A 239 -4.38 -1.13 13.21
CA ASP A 239 -4.56 0.32 13.05
C ASP A 239 -6.04 0.66 12.79
N CYS A 240 -6.90 0.22 13.72
CA CYS A 240 -8.36 0.27 13.58
C CYS A 240 -9.02 1.39 14.38
N ILE A 241 -8.34 1.99 15.36
CA ILE A 241 -8.90 3.01 16.27
C ILE A 241 -9.57 4.18 15.53
N PRO A 242 -9.05 4.69 14.37
CA PRO A 242 -9.73 5.76 13.64
C PRO A 242 -11.15 5.44 13.17
N ASN A 243 -11.53 4.18 13.03
CA ASN A 243 -12.91 3.77 12.68
C ASN A 243 -13.73 3.27 13.89
N LEU A 244 -13.19 3.41 15.09
CA LEU A 244 -13.78 2.90 16.33
C LEU A 244 -14.09 4.04 17.32
N ALA A 245 -14.55 5.18 16.81
CA ALA A 245 -15.01 6.30 17.63
C ALA A 245 -16.09 5.84 18.63
N LEU A 246 -16.03 6.39 19.86
CA LEU A 246 -17.08 6.17 20.83
C LEU A 246 -18.34 6.93 20.42
N THR A 247 -19.48 6.24 20.45
CA THR A 247 -20.79 6.76 20.09
C THR A 247 -21.82 6.25 21.10
N LYS A 248 -23.09 6.67 20.95
CA LYS A 248 -24.18 6.06 21.74
C LYS A 248 -24.31 4.54 21.52
N ASP A 249 -23.91 4.05 20.33
CA ASP A 249 -23.99 2.64 19.94
C ASP A 249 -22.63 1.90 20.10
N ARG A 250 -21.58 2.59 20.52
CA ARG A 250 -20.28 2.02 20.85
C ARG A 250 -19.71 2.69 22.09
N THR A 251 -19.88 2.06 23.21
CA THR A 251 -19.30 2.49 24.51
C THR A 251 -17.81 2.15 24.60
N ALA A 252 -17.11 2.73 25.60
CA ALA A 252 -15.73 2.38 25.90
C ALA A 252 -15.56 0.88 26.23
N HIS A 253 -16.52 0.28 26.95
CA HIS A 253 -16.53 -1.16 27.27
C HIS A 253 -16.66 -2.02 25.97
N GLN A 254 -17.50 -1.63 25.04
CA GLN A 254 -17.63 -2.35 23.76
C GLN A 254 -16.37 -2.25 22.90
N LEU A 255 -15.70 -1.07 22.90
CA LEU A 255 -14.41 -0.92 22.22
C LEU A 255 -13.33 -1.79 22.88
N ASP A 256 -13.25 -1.80 24.22
CA ASP A 256 -12.33 -2.67 24.97
C ASP A 256 -12.58 -4.15 24.65
N SER A 257 -13.85 -4.57 24.57
CA SER A 257 -14.23 -5.94 24.20
C SER A 257 -13.81 -6.30 22.77
N LEU A 258 -13.93 -5.38 21.79
CA LEU A 258 -13.47 -5.60 20.42
C LEU A 258 -11.95 -5.80 20.36
N LEU A 259 -11.19 -4.98 21.10
CA LEU A 259 -9.73 -5.11 21.19
C LEU A 259 -9.33 -6.43 21.87
N THR A 260 -9.99 -6.77 22.98
CA THR A 260 -9.78 -8.03 23.70
C THR A 260 -10.01 -9.22 22.77
N ASN A 261 -11.16 -9.30 22.10
CA ASN A 261 -11.49 -10.39 21.19
C ASN A 261 -10.49 -10.52 20.06
N ALA A 262 -10.06 -9.40 19.44
CA ALA A 262 -9.10 -9.42 18.35
C ALA A 262 -7.73 -9.93 18.81
N VAL A 263 -7.23 -9.45 19.95
CA VAL A 263 -5.94 -9.89 20.50
C VAL A 263 -5.98 -11.34 20.96
N ASP A 264 -7.01 -11.73 21.69
CA ASP A 264 -7.17 -13.12 22.19
C ASP A 264 -7.26 -14.11 21.02
N GLU A 265 -7.97 -13.76 19.93
CA GLU A 265 -8.07 -14.63 18.76
C GLU A 265 -6.72 -14.82 18.09
N ILE A 266 -5.93 -13.75 17.94
CA ILE A 266 -4.56 -13.85 17.41
C ILE A 266 -3.68 -14.67 18.36
N ARG A 267 -3.77 -14.46 19.68
CA ARG A 267 -2.98 -15.17 20.70
C ARG A 267 -3.22 -16.67 20.75
N LYS A 268 -4.42 -17.15 20.39
CA LYS A 268 -4.71 -18.60 20.30
C LYS A 268 -3.77 -19.33 19.33
N ARG A 269 -3.42 -18.71 18.21
CA ARG A 269 -2.52 -19.30 17.20
C ARG A 269 -1.09 -18.80 17.29
N HIS A 270 -0.91 -17.53 17.67
CA HIS A 270 0.35 -16.82 17.67
C HIS A 270 0.64 -16.21 19.04
N PRO A 271 0.88 -17.06 20.05
CA PRO A 271 0.96 -16.63 21.48
C PRO A 271 2.10 -15.67 21.77
N LYS A 272 3.14 -15.65 20.93
CA LYS A 272 4.34 -14.81 21.14
C LYS A 272 4.57 -13.77 20.04
N THR A 273 3.81 -13.79 18.95
CA THR A 273 4.00 -12.83 17.86
C THR A 273 3.65 -11.43 18.32
N PRO A 274 4.50 -10.43 18.08
CA PRO A 274 4.21 -9.05 18.43
C PRO A 274 2.93 -8.54 17.78
N ILE A 275 2.09 -7.85 18.56
CA ILE A 275 0.90 -7.14 18.11
C ILE A 275 1.07 -5.67 18.46
N ILE A 276 0.85 -4.78 17.48
CA ILE A 276 0.85 -3.33 17.68
C ILE A 276 -0.59 -2.83 17.56
N ILE A 277 -1.11 -2.21 18.60
CA ILE A 277 -2.31 -1.38 18.56
C ILE A 277 -1.86 0.05 18.28
N THR A 278 -2.58 0.79 17.44
CA THR A 278 -2.23 2.17 17.12
C THR A 278 -3.33 3.11 17.57
N GLU A 279 -2.96 4.18 18.29
CA GLU A 279 -3.87 5.28 18.61
C GLU A 279 -4.34 5.99 17.32
N HIS A 280 -5.38 6.81 17.42
CA HIS A 280 -5.74 7.68 16.31
C HIS A 280 -4.57 8.63 16.03
N SER A 281 -4.02 8.57 14.80
CA SER A 281 -2.82 9.34 14.43
C SER A 281 -3.03 10.86 14.39
N SER A 282 -4.28 11.31 14.22
CA SER A 282 -4.68 12.72 14.14
C SER A 282 -5.47 13.18 15.37
N GLY A 283 -5.75 14.47 15.46
CA GLY A 283 -6.68 15.01 16.45
C GLY A 283 -6.08 15.36 17.80
N PHE A 284 -4.76 15.26 17.96
CA PHE A 284 -4.09 15.59 19.22
C PHE A 284 -3.37 16.94 19.20
N ASN A 285 -3.31 17.58 18.04
CA ASN A 285 -2.65 18.88 17.90
C ASN A 285 -3.62 20.00 18.28
N LYS A 286 -3.35 20.70 19.38
CA LYS A 286 -4.14 21.83 19.85
C LYS A 286 -4.17 23.03 18.90
N ALA A 287 -3.26 23.09 17.94
CA ALA A 287 -3.24 24.14 16.91
C ALA A 287 -4.24 23.88 15.77
N ILE A 288 -4.88 22.71 15.74
CA ILE A 288 -5.96 22.39 14.79
C ILE A 288 -7.31 22.56 15.48
N PHE A 289 -8.12 23.48 14.98
CA PHE A 289 -9.37 23.88 15.63
C PHE A 289 -10.56 23.02 15.21
N ASN A 290 -10.78 21.94 15.91
CA ASN A 290 -12.04 21.21 15.98
C ASN A 290 -12.08 20.44 17.30
N LEU A 291 -12.63 21.07 18.33
CA LEU A 291 -12.59 20.54 19.69
C LEU A 291 -13.36 19.22 19.81
N ASP A 292 -14.49 19.09 19.12
CA ASP A 292 -15.31 17.89 19.17
C ASP A 292 -14.59 16.68 18.55
N LYS A 293 -13.94 16.89 17.39
CA LYS A 293 -13.13 15.85 16.74
C LYS A 293 -11.88 15.49 17.54
N ASN A 294 -11.24 16.46 18.14
CA ASN A 294 -10.12 16.21 19.05
C ASN A 294 -10.55 15.31 20.22
N GLU A 295 -11.68 15.63 20.82
CA GLU A 295 -12.20 14.86 21.94
C GLU A 295 -12.65 13.44 21.52
N GLU A 296 -13.31 13.31 20.37
CA GLU A 296 -13.70 12.01 19.80
C GLU A 296 -12.48 11.08 19.62
N TYR A 297 -11.41 11.59 19.00
CA TYR A 297 -10.20 10.83 18.73
C TYR A 297 -9.44 10.47 20.02
N ARG A 298 -9.40 11.41 20.99
CA ARG A 298 -8.77 11.17 22.27
C ARG A 298 -9.49 10.13 23.10
N LYS A 299 -10.82 10.11 23.10
CA LYS A 299 -11.62 9.13 23.85
C LYS A 299 -11.37 7.70 23.39
N SER A 300 -11.41 7.44 22.09
CA SER A 300 -11.13 6.11 21.56
C SER A 300 -9.67 5.69 21.78
N SER A 301 -8.71 6.61 21.62
CA SER A 301 -7.29 6.35 21.90
C SER A 301 -7.03 6.06 23.38
N ALA A 302 -7.73 6.73 24.31
CA ALA A 302 -7.62 6.46 25.74
C ALA A 302 -8.05 5.03 26.11
N VAL A 303 -9.07 4.49 25.41
CA VAL A 303 -9.47 3.08 25.61
C VAL A 303 -8.36 2.14 25.12
N ALA A 304 -7.76 2.40 23.95
CA ALA A 304 -6.65 1.59 23.44
C ALA A 304 -5.43 1.63 24.40
N TYR A 305 -5.10 2.81 24.89
CA TYR A 305 -4.03 2.98 25.90
C TYR A 305 -4.28 2.16 27.16
N ALA A 306 -5.48 2.28 27.75
CA ALA A 306 -5.86 1.54 28.94
C ALA A 306 -5.87 0.02 28.72
N PHE A 307 -6.38 -0.42 27.56
CA PHE A 307 -6.39 -1.81 27.13
C PHE A 307 -4.97 -2.40 27.09
N VAL A 308 -4.04 -1.76 26.35
CA VAL A 308 -2.65 -2.24 26.25
C VAL A 308 -1.98 -2.26 27.65
N GLY A 309 -2.19 -1.23 28.47
CA GLY A 309 -1.68 -1.18 29.84
C GLY A 309 -2.17 -2.33 30.69
N ARG A 310 -3.48 -2.66 30.62
CA ARG A 310 -4.10 -3.78 31.37
C ARG A 310 -3.54 -5.13 30.92
N VAL A 311 -3.41 -5.35 29.60
CA VAL A 311 -2.89 -6.61 29.04
C VAL A 311 -1.40 -6.78 29.39
N ALA A 312 -0.61 -5.70 29.34
CA ALA A 312 0.78 -5.73 29.77
C ALA A 312 0.92 -6.08 31.26
N ALA A 313 0.04 -5.54 32.12
CA ALA A 313 0.00 -5.86 33.56
C ALA A 313 -0.39 -7.32 33.85
N SER A 314 -1.17 -7.97 32.97
CA SER A 314 -1.49 -9.40 33.06
C SER A 314 -0.38 -10.32 32.53
N GLY A 315 0.75 -9.77 32.03
CA GLY A 315 1.95 -10.51 31.67
C GLY A 315 2.23 -10.68 30.19
N ASP A 316 1.37 -10.23 29.28
CA ASP A 316 1.66 -10.23 27.84
C ASP A 316 2.65 -9.08 27.51
N LYS A 317 3.90 -9.46 27.27
CA LYS A 317 5.00 -8.54 26.92
C LYS A 317 5.12 -8.28 25.40
N ASN A 318 4.28 -8.90 24.60
CA ASN A 318 4.31 -8.82 23.13
C ASN A 318 3.14 -8.03 22.55
N LEU A 319 2.39 -7.32 23.39
CA LEU A 319 1.41 -6.32 22.97
C LEU A 319 2.00 -4.93 23.14
N TYR A 320 1.99 -4.14 22.09
CA TYR A 320 2.59 -2.81 22.01
C TYR A 320 1.55 -1.77 21.63
N LEU A 321 1.78 -0.53 22.04
CA LEU A 321 1.01 0.63 21.61
C LEU A 321 1.91 1.55 20.80
N LEU A 322 1.48 1.93 19.60
CA LEU A 322 2.05 3.07 18.89
C LEU A 322 1.19 4.29 19.19
N THR A 323 1.78 5.23 19.90
CA THR A 323 1.06 6.42 20.35
C THR A 323 1.02 7.50 19.26
N ASN A 324 0.00 8.32 19.28
CA ASN A 324 -0.10 9.54 18.47
C ASN A 324 1.12 10.47 18.66
N LYS A 325 1.64 10.55 19.90
CA LYS A 325 2.84 11.34 20.20
C LYS A 325 4.08 10.83 19.47
N GLU A 326 4.25 9.52 19.35
CA GLU A 326 5.37 8.91 18.63
C GLU A 326 5.23 9.10 17.12
N ILE A 327 4.00 9.09 16.59
CA ILE A 327 3.71 9.39 15.19
C ILE A 327 3.99 10.86 14.87
N GLY A 328 3.58 11.79 15.74
CA GLY A 328 3.94 13.21 15.67
C GLY A 328 3.36 13.97 14.49
N LEU A 329 2.10 13.70 14.10
CA LEU A 329 1.43 14.51 13.07
C LEU A 329 1.26 15.94 13.56
N ASP A 330 1.42 16.91 12.64
CA ASP A 330 1.27 18.34 12.88
C ASP A 330 0.28 19.00 11.91
N ILE A 331 0.21 20.33 11.92
CA ILE A 331 -0.71 21.11 11.09
C ILE A 331 -0.51 20.92 9.59
N ASN A 332 0.64 20.40 9.15
CA ASN A 332 1.00 20.18 7.75
C ASN A 332 0.82 18.72 7.32
N SER A 333 0.34 17.85 8.20
CA SER A 333 0.42 16.42 8.02
C SER A 333 -0.85 15.78 7.47
N THR A 334 -1.97 16.51 7.35
CA THR A 334 -3.27 15.95 6.94
C THR A 334 -3.95 16.77 5.85
N VAL A 335 -4.86 16.14 5.11
CA VAL A 335 -5.67 16.76 4.06
C VAL A 335 -6.99 17.28 4.63
N ASP A 336 -7.63 16.51 5.51
CA ASP A 336 -8.99 16.74 6.00
C ASP A 336 -9.10 16.50 7.52
N TYR A 337 -8.03 16.77 8.26
CA TYR A 337 -7.91 16.57 9.68
C TYR A 337 -7.74 15.10 10.14
N ALA A 338 -8.18 14.12 9.36
CA ALA A 338 -8.08 12.68 9.66
C ALA A 338 -7.04 11.98 8.79
N HIS A 339 -7.08 12.23 7.48
CA HIS A 339 -6.28 11.50 6.50
C HIS A 339 -4.92 12.19 6.28
N PRO A 340 -3.81 11.46 6.44
CA PRO A 340 -2.48 12.02 6.23
C PRO A 340 -2.24 12.32 4.75
N ASN A 341 -1.57 13.45 4.47
CA ASN A 341 -0.92 13.70 3.20
C ASN A 341 0.45 12.98 3.17
N ASP A 342 1.26 13.18 2.12
CA ASP A 342 2.56 12.51 1.99
C ASP A 342 3.51 12.79 3.17
N ILE A 343 3.46 14.00 3.78
CA ILE A 343 4.25 14.32 4.99
C ILE A 343 3.77 13.46 6.17
N GLY A 344 2.47 13.37 6.35
CA GLY A 344 1.87 12.54 7.40
C GLY A 344 2.14 11.06 7.17
N MET A 345 2.06 10.59 5.94
CA MET A 345 2.39 9.21 5.57
C MET A 345 3.83 8.84 5.93
N LEU A 346 4.79 9.74 5.64
CA LEU A 346 6.19 9.55 6.01
C LEU A 346 6.37 9.45 7.52
N LYS A 347 5.75 10.36 8.30
CA LYS A 347 5.84 10.32 9.77
C LYS A 347 5.27 9.03 10.35
N ILE A 348 4.15 8.54 9.84
CA ILE A 348 3.55 7.27 10.28
C ILE A 348 4.50 6.11 9.95
N ALA A 349 5.04 6.05 8.73
CA ALA A 349 6.00 5.01 8.33
C ALA A 349 7.24 4.98 9.23
N ASP A 350 7.82 6.15 9.51
CA ASP A 350 9.00 6.29 10.39
C ASP A 350 8.70 5.83 11.83
N ALA A 351 7.52 6.15 12.35
CA ALA A 351 7.12 5.74 13.70
C ALA A 351 6.99 4.21 13.80
N TYR A 352 6.33 3.57 12.83
CA TYR A 352 6.26 2.12 12.76
C TYR A 352 7.63 1.48 12.58
N GLN A 353 8.46 1.99 11.69
CA GLN A 353 9.82 1.48 11.49
C GLN A 353 10.63 1.49 12.77
N LYS A 354 10.60 2.60 13.53
CA LYS A 354 11.30 2.74 14.81
C LYS A 354 10.81 1.73 15.85
N LEU A 355 9.48 1.57 15.96
CA LEU A 355 8.89 0.64 16.92
C LEU A 355 9.20 -0.82 16.54
N ILE A 356 9.02 -1.20 15.27
CA ILE A 356 9.29 -2.55 14.76
C ILE A 356 10.77 -2.91 14.93
N ALA A 357 11.68 -1.98 14.65
CA ALA A 357 13.10 -2.20 14.86
C ALA A 357 13.46 -2.49 16.32
N LYS A 358 12.74 -1.89 17.30
CA LYS A 358 12.90 -2.20 18.72
C LYS A 358 12.32 -3.58 19.08
N ILE A 359 11.21 -3.95 18.45
CA ILE A 359 10.49 -5.21 18.73
C ILE A 359 11.31 -6.40 18.20
N LEU A 360 11.80 -6.32 16.96
CA LEU A 360 12.47 -7.42 16.29
C LEU A 360 13.96 -7.58 16.70
N LYS A 361 14.53 -6.63 17.46
CA LYS A 361 15.87 -6.74 18.06
C LYS A 361 15.88 -7.46 19.40
N LYS A 362 14.72 -7.69 20.02
CA LYS A 362 14.55 -8.43 21.26
C LYS A 362 14.49 -9.94 21.00
#